data_9952c3d85e410ce0eb61a7d7c6355775
#
_entry.id   9952c3d85e410ce0eb61a7d7c6355775
#
_cell.length_a   1.000
_cell.length_b   1.000
_cell.length_c   1.000
_cell.angle_alpha   90.00
_cell.angle_beta   90.00
_cell.angle_gamma   90.00
#
_symmetry.space_group_name_H-M   'P 1'
#
loop_
_entity.id
_entity.type
_entity.pdbx_description
1 polymer ?
#
loop_
_entity_poly.entity_id
_entity_poly.type
_entity_poly.pdbx_seq_one_letter_code
_entity_poly.pdbx_strand_id
1 'polypeptide(L)'
;DCYLLLHKNHTLKPACTYIPDILHTWKKRNIKPKFHVSEQCCGAKVGKHSDYIETIPEYLLQIPSIYHTHIDIMIEAKKKELSIQNLYKKYPFLNCKINTNVLKELVIQV
;
A
#
# COMPACT_ATOMS: atom_id res chain seq x y z
N ASP A 1 -0.49 2.74 9.30
CA ASP A 1 0.51 1.75 8.89
C ASP A 1 0.13 0.37 9.41
N CYS A 2 -0.47 -0.47 8.56
CA CYS A 2 -0.96 -1.80 8.96
C CYS A 2 0.15 -2.72 9.47
N TYR A 3 1.33 -2.61 8.89
CA TYR A 3 2.48 -3.43 9.33
C TYR A 3 2.89 -3.09 10.76
N LEU A 4 3.04 -1.80 11.07
CA LEU A 4 3.41 -1.37 12.41
C LEU A 4 2.33 -1.72 13.44
N LEU A 5 1.07 -1.62 13.06
CA LEU A 5 -0.04 -1.99 13.94
C LEU A 5 0.01 -3.48 14.30
N LEU A 6 0.18 -4.34 13.30
CA LEU A 6 0.27 -5.78 13.53
C LEU A 6 1.52 -6.13 14.33
N HIS A 7 2.65 -5.52 14.02
CA HIS A 7 3.92 -5.81 14.66
C HIS A 7 3.91 -5.41 16.15
N LYS A 8 3.39 -4.22 16.45
CA LYS A 8 3.34 -3.72 17.84
C LYS A 8 2.35 -4.46 18.71
N ASN A 9 1.22 -4.84 18.16
CA ASN A 9 0.12 -5.43 18.95
C ASN A 9 0.23 -6.94 19.05
N HIS A 10 1.18 -7.58 18.39
CA HIS A 10 1.33 -9.04 18.37
C HIS A 10 0.02 -9.77 18.07
N THR A 11 -0.84 -9.17 17.25
CA THR A 11 -2.15 -9.73 16.95
C THR A 11 -2.05 -10.77 15.84
N LEU A 12 -2.80 -11.86 16.00
CA LEU A 12 -2.91 -12.92 15.00
C LEU A 12 -3.98 -12.65 13.96
N LYS A 13 -4.72 -11.55 14.08
CA LYS A 13 -5.74 -11.19 13.11
C LYS A 13 -5.10 -10.69 11.81
N PRO A 14 -5.57 -11.16 10.63
CA PRO A 14 -5.08 -10.64 9.36
C PRO A 14 -5.27 -9.13 9.25
N ALA A 15 -4.34 -8.45 8.58
CA ALA A 15 -4.41 -6.99 8.39
C ALA A 15 -5.72 -6.56 7.73
N CYS A 16 -6.28 -7.38 6.83
CA CYS A 16 -7.52 -7.06 6.14
C CYS A 16 -8.73 -6.91 7.08
N THR A 17 -8.70 -7.48 8.29
CA THR A 17 -9.80 -7.32 9.25
C THR A 17 -9.90 -5.91 9.81
N TYR A 18 -8.84 -5.12 9.74
CA TYR A 18 -8.81 -3.74 10.21
C TYR A 18 -9.21 -2.71 9.15
N ILE A 19 -9.30 -3.12 7.88
CA ILE A 19 -9.54 -2.20 6.78
C ILE A 19 -10.83 -1.39 6.94
N PRO A 20 -11.99 -1.98 7.28
CA PRO A 20 -13.20 -1.17 7.45
C PRO A 20 -13.04 -0.05 8.48
N ASP A 21 -12.42 -0.34 9.62
CA ASP A 21 -12.21 0.64 10.68
C ASP A 21 -11.23 1.73 10.25
N ILE A 22 -10.17 1.35 9.55
CA ILE A 22 -9.18 2.29 9.02
C ILE A 22 -9.84 3.24 8.03
N LEU A 23 -10.59 2.71 7.06
CA LEU A 23 -11.28 3.53 6.06
C LEU A 23 -12.28 4.47 6.72
N HIS A 24 -12.97 4.02 7.77
CA HIS A 24 -13.92 4.85 8.49
C HIS A 24 -13.24 6.09 9.09
N THR A 25 -12.05 5.94 9.67
CA THR A 25 -11.32 7.07 10.26
C THR A 25 -10.96 8.14 9.22
N TRP A 26 -10.61 7.73 8.01
CA TRP A 26 -10.30 8.66 6.92
C TRP A 26 -11.56 9.32 6.36
N LYS A 27 -12.63 8.55 6.19
CA LYS A 27 -13.92 9.05 5.71
C LYS A 27 -14.48 10.13 6.64
N LYS A 28 -14.33 9.93 7.95
CA LYS A 28 -14.79 10.89 8.96
C LYS A 28 -14.15 12.25 8.79
N ARG A 29 -12.91 12.29 8.28
CA ARG A 29 -12.18 13.53 7.99
C ARG A 29 -12.34 14.03 6.57
N ASN A 30 -13.06 13.29 5.74
CA ASN A 30 -13.23 13.56 4.31
C ASN A 30 -11.89 13.67 3.57
N ILE A 31 -10.96 12.78 3.90
CA ILE A 31 -9.62 12.72 3.28
C ILE A 31 -9.45 11.36 2.62
N LYS A 32 -8.83 11.36 1.43
CA LYS A 32 -8.51 10.13 0.71
C LYS A 32 -7.56 9.26 1.54
N PRO A 33 -7.88 7.98 1.79
CA PRO A 33 -7.01 7.10 2.56
C PRO A 33 -5.66 6.90 1.91
N LYS A 34 -4.61 6.86 2.73
CA LYS A 34 -3.24 6.58 2.30
C LYS A 34 -2.68 5.42 3.12
N PHE A 35 -2.17 4.42 2.44
CA PHE A 35 -1.52 3.27 3.06
C PHE A 35 -0.03 3.28 2.73
N HIS A 36 0.79 2.86 3.68
CA HIS A 36 2.22 2.72 3.47
C HIS A 36 2.57 1.25 3.32
N VAL A 37 3.41 0.93 2.33
CA VAL A 37 3.91 -0.42 2.10
C VAL A 37 5.42 -0.40 2.13
N SER A 38 5.98 -1.30 2.92
CA SER A 38 7.43 -1.49 3.03
C SER A 38 7.75 -2.96 3.19
N GLU A 39 8.99 -3.32 2.90
CA GLU A 39 9.52 -4.65 3.17
C GLU A 39 10.74 -4.55 4.06
N GLN A 40 10.90 -5.53 4.95
CA GLN A 40 12.05 -5.60 5.83
C GLN A 40 13.31 -5.93 5.03
N CYS A 41 14.38 -5.15 5.23
CA CYS A 41 15.69 -5.46 4.67
C CYS A 41 16.23 -6.74 5.31
N CYS A 42 16.58 -7.72 4.50
CA CYS A 42 17.07 -9.01 4.97
C CYS A 42 18.37 -8.83 5.79
N GLY A 43 18.41 -9.46 6.97
CA GLY A 43 19.57 -9.42 7.85
C GLY A 43 19.80 -8.10 8.57
N ALA A 44 18.92 -7.12 8.41
CA ALA A 44 19.06 -5.81 9.03
C ALA A 44 18.18 -5.67 10.29
N LYS A 45 18.41 -4.59 11.04
CA LYS A 45 17.61 -4.24 12.22
C LYS A 45 16.13 -4.13 11.83
N VAL A 46 15.25 -4.59 12.73
CA VAL A 46 13.80 -4.50 12.54
C VAL A 46 13.38 -3.05 12.24
N GLY A 47 12.60 -2.89 11.18
CA GLY A 47 12.15 -1.57 10.74
C GLY A 47 12.99 -0.96 9.62
N LYS A 48 14.13 -1.57 9.27
CA LYS A 48 14.93 -1.07 8.13
C LYS A 48 14.29 -1.52 6.82
N HIS A 49 13.97 -0.55 5.96
CA HIS A 49 13.33 -0.82 4.68
C HIS A 49 14.30 -1.44 3.68
N SER A 50 13.81 -2.36 2.85
CA SER A 50 14.56 -2.92 1.74
C SER A 50 14.72 -1.88 0.62
N ASP A 51 15.64 -2.17 -0.33
CA ASP A 51 15.86 -1.31 -1.48
C ASP A 51 14.63 -1.27 -2.39
N TYR A 52 13.95 -2.40 -2.55
CA TYR A 52 12.78 -2.59 -3.40
C TYR A 52 11.65 -3.23 -2.63
N ILE A 53 10.43 -3.03 -3.14
CA ILE A 53 9.25 -3.77 -2.69
C ILE A 53 8.88 -4.74 -3.80
N GLU A 54 8.86 -6.03 -3.47
CA GLU A 54 8.58 -7.08 -4.43
C GLU A 54 7.07 -7.30 -4.63
N THR A 55 6.27 -7.08 -3.59
CA THR A 55 4.85 -7.42 -3.60
C THR A 55 4.04 -6.39 -2.84
N ILE A 56 2.93 -5.95 -3.44
CA ILE A 56 1.90 -5.17 -2.74
C ILE A 56 0.89 -6.17 -2.19
N PRO A 57 0.53 -6.09 -0.90
CA PRO A 57 -0.49 -6.99 -0.34
C PRO A 57 -1.78 -6.90 -1.14
N GLU A 58 -2.33 -8.06 -1.49
CA GLU A 58 -3.50 -8.12 -2.34
C GLU A 58 -4.73 -7.45 -1.70
N TYR A 59 -4.86 -7.52 -0.38
CA TYR A 59 -5.97 -6.85 0.30
C TYR A 59 -5.97 -5.33 0.08
N LEU A 60 -4.80 -4.70 -0.13
CA LEU A 60 -4.73 -3.28 -0.49
C LEU A 60 -5.17 -3.04 -1.93
N LEU A 61 -4.77 -3.93 -2.84
CA LEU A 61 -5.17 -3.83 -4.25
C LEU A 61 -6.67 -4.00 -4.44
N GLN A 62 -7.33 -4.73 -3.55
CA GLN A 62 -8.76 -5.01 -3.60
C GLN A 62 -9.64 -3.94 -2.95
N ILE A 63 -9.07 -3.00 -2.19
CA ILE A 63 -9.85 -1.98 -1.48
C ILE A 63 -10.79 -1.20 -2.40
N PRO A 64 -10.33 -0.69 -3.57
CA PRO A 64 -11.24 0.06 -4.44
C PRO A 64 -12.45 -0.75 -4.88
N SER A 65 -12.26 -2.04 -5.18
CA SER A 65 -13.34 -2.93 -5.64
C SER A 65 -14.29 -3.31 -4.53
N ILE A 66 -13.76 -3.68 -3.35
CA ILE A 66 -14.57 -4.20 -2.25
C ILE A 66 -15.30 -3.09 -1.51
N TYR A 67 -14.62 -1.98 -1.25
CA TYR A 67 -15.14 -0.90 -0.43
C TYR A 67 -15.56 0.34 -1.22
N HIS A 68 -15.43 0.31 -2.54
CA HIS A 68 -15.75 1.45 -3.44
C HIS A 68 -15.07 2.74 -2.97
N THR A 69 -13.82 2.63 -2.55
CA THR A 69 -13.05 3.74 -1.99
C THR A 69 -11.73 3.89 -2.72
N HIS A 70 -11.45 5.10 -3.21
CA HIS A 70 -10.16 5.42 -3.82
C HIS A 70 -9.09 5.52 -2.73
N ILE A 71 -7.91 4.97 -2.98
CA ILE A 71 -6.79 5.01 -2.03
C ILE A 71 -5.48 5.39 -2.71
N ASP A 72 -4.56 5.91 -1.91
CA ASP A 72 -3.16 6.09 -2.29
C ASP A 72 -2.31 5.06 -1.56
N ILE A 73 -1.30 4.53 -2.25
CA ILE A 73 -0.30 3.64 -1.64
C ILE A 73 1.05 4.33 -1.69
N MET A 74 1.64 4.59 -0.52
CA MET A 74 2.98 5.14 -0.37
C MET A 74 3.99 4.01 -0.30
N ILE A 75 4.94 4.01 -1.22
CA ILE A 75 5.99 2.99 -1.29
C ILE A 75 7.19 3.46 -0.47
N GLU A 76 7.51 2.73 0.58
CA GLU A 76 8.65 3.01 1.46
C GLU A 76 9.79 2.04 1.14
N ALA A 77 10.60 2.39 0.14
CA ALA A 77 11.77 1.63 -0.28
C ALA A 77 12.95 2.58 -0.50
N LYS A 78 14.17 2.10 -0.26
CA LYS A 78 15.37 2.94 -0.41
C LYS A 78 15.58 3.40 -1.85
N LYS A 79 15.27 2.58 -2.82
CA LYS A 79 15.42 2.92 -4.25
C LYS A 79 14.23 3.70 -4.81
N LYS A 80 13.29 4.10 -3.95
CA LYS A 80 12.21 5.05 -4.25
C LYS A 80 11.55 4.79 -5.61
N GLU A 81 11.69 5.73 -6.56
CA GLU A 81 11.06 5.63 -7.88
C GLU A 81 11.50 4.40 -8.69
N LEU A 82 12.71 3.88 -8.47
CA LEU A 82 13.13 2.63 -9.11
C LEU A 82 12.30 1.45 -8.62
N SER A 83 11.95 1.44 -7.34
CA SER A 83 11.04 0.43 -6.79
C SER A 83 9.66 0.53 -7.43
N ILE A 84 9.15 1.73 -7.64
CA ILE A 84 7.87 1.93 -8.32
C ILE A 84 7.93 1.43 -9.76
N GLN A 85 9.00 1.70 -10.49
CA GLN A 85 9.16 1.19 -11.85
C GLN A 85 9.11 -0.34 -11.90
N ASN A 86 9.74 -1.01 -10.93
CA ASN A 86 9.67 -2.47 -10.82
C ASN A 86 8.25 -2.95 -10.53
N LEU A 87 7.53 -2.25 -9.67
CA LEU A 87 6.13 -2.57 -9.37
C LEU A 87 5.23 -2.39 -10.58
N TYR A 88 5.48 -1.41 -11.42
CA TYR A 88 4.73 -1.23 -12.66
C TYR A 88 4.93 -2.38 -13.65
N LYS A 89 6.08 -3.03 -13.63
CA LYS A 89 6.31 -4.24 -14.44
C LYS A 89 5.47 -5.41 -13.96
N LYS A 90 5.33 -5.56 -12.65
CA LYS A 90 4.54 -6.63 -12.04
C LYS A 90 3.05 -6.32 -12.01
N TYR A 91 2.69 -5.05 -11.81
CA TYR A 91 1.32 -4.56 -11.71
C TYR A 91 1.09 -3.44 -12.73
N PRO A 92 1.01 -3.75 -14.04
CA PRO A 92 0.90 -2.71 -15.08
C PRO A 92 -0.31 -1.79 -14.92
N PHE A 93 -1.40 -2.28 -14.32
CA PHE A 93 -2.61 -1.49 -14.12
C PHE A 93 -2.41 -0.30 -13.17
N LEU A 94 -1.32 -0.30 -12.39
CA LEU A 94 -1.01 0.82 -11.50
C LEU A 94 -0.36 1.99 -12.23
N ASN A 95 0.13 1.78 -13.45
CA ASN A 95 0.80 2.82 -14.22
C ASN A 95 -0.22 3.68 -14.97
N CYS A 96 -0.44 4.88 -14.46
CA CYS A 96 -1.41 5.83 -15.00
C CYS A 96 -1.12 6.28 -16.44
N LYS A 97 0.13 6.20 -16.88
CA LYS A 97 0.53 6.58 -18.24
C LYS A 97 0.04 5.59 -19.28
N ILE A 98 -0.20 4.33 -18.88
CA ILE A 98 -0.70 3.27 -19.76
C ILE A 98 -2.22 3.29 -19.83
N ASN A 99 -2.89 3.62 -18.71
CA ASN A 99 -4.35 3.58 -18.56
C ASN A 99 -4.93 4.99 -18.41
N THR A 100 -4.85 5.81 -19.45
CA THR A 100 -5.32 7.21 -19.41
C THR A 100 -6.84 7.35 -19.28
N ASN A 101 -7.61 6.32 -19.65
CA ASN A 101 -9.09 6.35 -19.67
C ASN A 101 -9.73 5.71 -18.44
N VAL A 102 -8.97 5.22 -17.48
CA VAL A 102 -9.49 4.58 -16.27
C VAL A 102 -9.38 5.54 -15.09
N LEU A 103 -10.46 5.66 -14.31
CA LEU A 103 -10.44 6.40 -13.05
C LEU A 103 -9.33 5.84 -12.15
N LYS A 104 -8.51 6.74 -11.61
CA LYS A 104 -7.39 6.36 -10.74
C LYS A 104 -7.93 6.00 -9.36
N GLU A 105 -8.43 4.78 -9.23
CA GLU A 105 -8.93 4.27 -7.96
C GLU A 105 -7.81 3.95 -6.97
N LEU A 106 -6.61 3.68 -7.50
CA LEU A 106 -5.46 3.31 -6.71
C LEU A 106 -4.22 4.00 -7.30
N VAL A 107 -3.53 4.81 -6.49
CA VAL A 107 -2.37 5.58 -6.90
C VAL A 107 -1.17 5.19 -6.06
N ILE A 108 -0.03 4.91 -6.72
CA ILE A 108 1.24 4.65 -6.06
C ILE A 108 2.06 5.93 -6.00
N GLN A 109 2.66 6.18 -4.84
CA GLN A 109 3.52 7.32 -4.57
C GLN A 109 4.83 6.88 -3.90
N VAL A 110 5.84 7.69 -4.05
CA VAL A 110 7.11 7.52 -3.33
C VAL A 110 7.13 8.35 -2.06
#